data_fbf4e0eafa943a2850d00d65a72ddf39
#
_entry.id   fbf4e0eafa943a2850d00d65a72ddf39
#
_cell.length_a   1.000
_cell.length_b   1.000
_cell.length_c   1.000
_cell.angle_alpha   90.00
_cell.angle_beta   90.00
_cell.angle_gamma   90.00
#
_symmetry.space_group_name_H-M   'P 1'
#
loop_
_entity.id
_entity.type
_entity.pdbx_description
1 polymer ?
#
loop_
_entity_poly.entity_id
_entity_poly.type
_entity_poly.pdbx_seq_one_letter_code
_entity_poly.pdbx_strand_id
1 'polypeptide(L)'
;PFFQAEDGIRDIVARLVGSEMCIRDRLGLAFNEMVRNGELKAPVVIGRDHLDSGSVASPNRETESMLDGSDAVSDWAMLNALLNTASGATWVSLHHGGGVGMGYSQHAGLVIVCDGSEAADRRIARVLWNDPASGVMRHADAGYEIAIDCARENGLDLPMVDTGRVP
;
A
#
# COMPACT_ATOMS: atom_id res chain seq x y z
N PRO A 1 -3.08 27.59 10.65
CA PRO A 1 -2.07 27.20 9.69
C PRO A 1 -2.59 25.93 9.02
N PHE A 2 -3.07 26.09 7.80
CA PHE A 2 -3.44 24.98 6.95
C PHE A 2 -2.13 24.28 6.59
N PHE A 3 -2.04 22.97 6.81
CA PHE A 3 -1.02 22.14 6.21
C PHE A 3 -1.09 22.39 4.70
N GLN A 4 0.00 22.83 4.10
CA GLN A 4 0.05 22.90 2.65
C GLN A 4 -0.04 21.46 2.16
N ALA A 5 -1.00 21.16 1.31
CA ALA A 5 -1.29 19.81 0.84
C ALA A 5 -0.06 19.13 0.21
N GLU A 6 0.81 19.92 -0.42
CA GLU A 6 2.07 19.45 -1.00
C GLU A 6 3.04 18.84 0.02
N ASP A 7 3.17 19.45 1.21
CA ASP A 7 4.06 18.91 2.24
C ASP A 7 3.49 17.64 2.86
N GLY A 8 2.16 17.56 3.00
CA GLY A 8 1.47 16.36 3.48
C GLY A 8 1.59 15.18 2.51
N ILE A 9 1.45 15.43 1.21
CA ILE A 9 1.59 14.39 0.17
C ILE A 9 3.04 13.94 0.06
N ARG A 10 4.01 14.84 0.06
CA ARG A 10 5.44 14.51 0.07
C ARG A 10 5.80 13.66 1.29
N ASP A 11 5.28 13.98 2.46
CA ASP A 11 5.54 13.23 3.69
C ASP A 11 4.86 11.85 3.66
N ILE A 12 3.65 11.75 3.13
CA ILE A 12 2.94 10.48 2.94
C ILE A 12 3.65 9.62 1.89
N VAL A 13 4.01 10.17 0.75
CA VAL A 13 4.77 9.44 -0.29
C VAL A 13 6.14 9.04 0.23
N ALA A 14 6.86 9.93 0.93
CA ALA A 14 8.14 9.61 1.52
C ALA A 14 8.05 8.50 2.58
N ARG A 15 7.00 8.48 3.38
CA ARG A 15 6.77 7.42 4.37
C ARG A 15 6.39 6.09 3.71
N LEU A 16 5.62 6.11 2.62
CA LEU A 16 5.25 4.90 1.87
C LEU A 16 6.43 4.33 1.09
N VAL A 17 7.27 5.21 0.57
CA VAL A 17 8.31 4.90 -0.41
C VAL A 17 9.68 4.61 0.21
N GLY A 18 10.06 5.32 1.27
CA GLY A 18 11.50 5.37 1.63
C GLY A 18 11.98 4.33 2.62
N SER A 19 11.17 3.84 3.54
CA SER A 19 11.65 2.93 4.60
C SER A 19 10.73 1.75 4.88
N GLU A 20 9.55 1.73 4.34
CA GLU A 20 8.51 0.80 4.77
C GLU A 20 8.40 -0.48 3.92
N MET A 21 8.84 -0.48 2.65
CA MET A 21 8.78 -1.68 1.82
C MET A 21 9.58 -2.85 2.42
N CYS A 22 10.80 -2.56 2.90
CA CYS A 22 11.67 -3.59 3.46
C CYS A 22 11.48 -3.88 4.96
N ILE A 23 10.74 -3.03 5.68
CA ILE A 23 10.56 -3.19 7.13
C ILE A 23 9.31 -4.01 7.44
N ARG A 24 8.23 -3.80 6.70
CA ARG A 24 6.95 -4.46 6.95
C ARG A 24 7.00 -5.96 6.74
N ASP A 25 7.61 -6.42 5.64
CA ASP A 25 7.76 -7.85 5.34
C ASP A 25 8.63 -8.56 6.38
N ARG A 26 9.78 -7.96 6.74
CA ARG A 26 10.67 -8.49 7.77
C ARG A 26 10.00 -8.56 9.14
N LEU A 27 9.26 -7.52 9.53
CA LEU A 27 8.54 -7.50 10.78
C LEU A 27 7.42 -8.55 10.81
N GLY A 28 6.67 -8.70 9.74
CA GLY A 28 5.63 -9.71 9.61
C GLY A 28 6.19 -11.13 9.71
N LEU A 29 7.30 -11.41 9.02
CA LEU A 29 7.99 -12.71 9.11
C LEU A 29 8.56 -12.97 10.50
N ALA A 30 9.13 -11.95 11.16
CA ALA A 30 9.62 -12.07 12.52
C ALA A 30 8.49 -12.42 13.50
N PHE A 31 7.34 -11.76 13.41
CA PHE A 31 6.18 -12.13 14.24
C PHE A 31 5.72 -13.56 13.98
N ASN A 32 5.70 -14.01 12.71
CA ASN A 32 5.31 -15.37 12.40
C ASN A 32 6.29 -16.40 12.98
N GLU A 33 7.58 -16.10 12.96
CA GLU A 33 8.61 -16.92 13.59
C GLU A 33 8.48 -16.97 15.12
N MET A 34 8.24 -15.82 15.76
CA MET A 34 8.02 -15.76 17.23
C MET A 34 6.80 -16.57 17.67
N VAL A 35 5.74 -16.59 16.86
CA VAL A 35 4.57 -17.46 17.11
C VAL A 35 4.96 -18.94 16.94
N ARG A 36 5.68 -19.27 15.88
CA ARG A 36 6.16 -20.65 15.61
C ARG A 36 7.03 -21.20 16.73
N ASN A 37 7.92 -20.39 17.27
CA ASN A 37 8.85 -20.74 18.32
C ASN A 37 8.24 -20.68 19.72
N GLY A 38 6.98 -20.24 19.86
CA GLY A 38 6.28 -20.14 21.13
C GLY A 38 6.69 -18.95 22.01
N GLU A 39 7.47 -18.04 21.49
CA GLU A 39 7.78 -16.75 22.14
C GLU A 39 6.51 -15.90 22.30
N LEU A 40 5.68 -15.89 21.26
CA LEU A 40 4.31 -15.36 21.32
C LEU A 40 3.34 -16.52 21.46
N LYS A 41 2.46 -16.45 22.47
CA LYS A 41 1.53 -17.52 22.83
C LYS A 41 0.24 -17.56 22.00
N ALA A 42 0.08 -16.61 21.11
CA ALA A 42 -1.11 -16.49 20.26
C ALA A 42 -0.72 -15.93 18.89
N PRO A 43 -1.52 -16.17 17.84
CA PRO A 43 -1.35 -15.54 16.55
C PRO A 43 -1.38 -14.02 16.64
N VAL A 44 -0.58 -13.37 15.79
CA VAL A 44 -0.56 -11.91 15.63
C VAL A 44 -1.33 -11.51 14.38
N VAL A 45 -2.18 -10.52 14.52
CA VAL A 45 -2.93 -9.94 13.42
C VAL A 45 -2.29 -8.61 13.02
N ILE A 46 -1.88 -8.50 11.78
CA ILE A 46 -1.36 -7.27 11.19
C ILE A 46 -2.41 -6.75 10.22
N GLY A 47 -2.83 -5.52 10.43
CA GLY A 47 -3.76 -4.83 9.53
C GLY A 47 -3.16 -3.53 9.03
N ARG A 48 -3.54 -3.14 7.83
CA ARG A 48 -3.30 -1.83 7.28
C ARG A 48 -4.62 -1.08 7.17
N ASP A 49 -4.62 0.16 7.60
CA ASP A 49 -5.72 1.09 7.41
C ASP A 49 -5.98 1.29 5.90
N HIS A 50 -7.23 1.51 5.56
CA HIS A 50 -7.66 1.82 4.20
C HIS A 50 -7.61 3.32 3.86
N LEU A 51 -6.91 4.11 4.62
CA LEU A 51 -6.62 5.53 4.34
C LEU A 51 -5.23 5.74 3.74
N ASP A 52 -4.52 4.67 3.43
CA ASP A 52 -3.23 4.69 2.74
C ASP A 52 -3.41 5.23 1.31
N SER A 53 -2.62 6.21 0.90
CA SER A 53 -2.73 6.86 -0.41
C SER A 53 -2.58 5.88 -1.59
N GLY A 54 -1.87 4.77 -1.42
CA GLY A 54 -1.74 3.71 -2.41
C GLY A 54 -3.00 2.87 -2.63
N SER A 55 -3.99 2.97 -1.75
CA SER A 55 -5.16 2.09 -1.71
C SER A 55 -6.50 2.82 -1.64
N VAL A 56 -6.52 4.13 -1.84
CA VAL A 56 -7.70 4.97 -1.70
C VAL A 56 -7.92 5.83 -2.94
N ALA A 57 -9.18 6.07 -3.27
CA ALA A 57 -9.60 7.12 -4.18
C ALA A 57 -10.64 7.97 -3.46
N SER A 58 -10.22 9.13 -2.96
CA SER A 58 -11.03 10.04 -2.16
C SER A 58 -10.73 11.47 -2.60
N PRO A 59 -11.39 11.97 -3.66
CA PRO A 59 -11.06 13.23 -4.31
C PRO A 59 -11.11 14.48 -3.40
N ASN A 60 -11.91 14.39 -2.33
CA ASN A 60 -12.08 15.52 -1.40
C ASN A 60 -11.30 15.34 -0.09
N ARG A 61 -10.38 14.39 -0.02
CA ARG A 61 -9.61 14.10 1.19
C ARG A 61 -8.23 13.50 0.87
N GLU A 62 -8.08 12.17 0.87
CA GLU A 62 -6.77 11.51 0.80
C GLU A 62 -6.09 11.65 -0.56
N THR A 63 -6.88 11.77 -1.63
CA THR A 63 -6.35 11.95 -2.99
C THR A 63 -6.62 13.35 -3.54
N GLU A 64 -6.99 14.28 -2.68
CA GLU A 64 -7.04 15.70 -3.01
C GLU A 64 -5.64 16.22 -3.34
N SER A 65 -5.50 16.99 -4.40
CA SER A 65 -4.22 17.55 -4.83
C SER A 65 -3.13 16.55 -5.26
N MET A 66 -3.52 15.37 -5.73
CA MET A 66 -2.58 14.47 -6.39
C MET A 66 -2.02 15.10 -7.67
N LEU A 67 -0.80 14.70 -8.06
CA LEU A 67 0.03 15.42 -9.03
C LEU A 67 -0.66 15.66 -10.38
N ASP A 68 -1.27 14.64 -10.99
CA ASP A 68 -1.94 14.76 -12.28
C ASP A 68 -3.35 14.19 -12.33
N GLY A 69 -3.84 13.63 -11.25
CA GLY A 69 -5.16 13.02 -11.15
C GLY A 69 -5.28 11.62 -11.75
N SER A 70 -4.35 11.14 -12.54
CA SER A 70 -4.35 9.76 -13.02
C SER A 70 -4.14 8.76 -11.89
N ASP A 71 -3.42 9.15 -10.88
CA ASP A 71 -3.21 8.41 -9.65
C ASP A 71 -4.34 8.62 -8.62
N ALA A 72 -5.33 9.43 -8.92
CA ALA A 72 -6.49 9.68 -8.04
C ALA A 72 -7.73 8.85 -8.41
N VAL A 73 -7.67 8.03 -9.46
CA VAL A 73 -8.83 7.28 -9.94
C VAL A 73 -9.15 6.06 -9.08
N SER A 74 -10.40 5.66 -9.14
CA SER A 74 -10.99 4.56 -8.38
C SER A 74 -10.31 3.19 -8.64
N ASP A 75 -9.78 2.99 -9.84
CA ASP A 75 -9.14 1.75 -10.26
C ASP A 75 -8.02 1.31 -9.33
N TRP A 76 -7.25 2.25 -8.78
CA TRP A 76 -6.15 1.94 -7.87
C TRP A 76 -6.60 1.27 -6.58
N ALA A 77 -7.71 1.70 -6.00
CA ALA A 77 -8.26 1.04 -4.81
C ALA A 77 -8.74 -0.38 -5.12
N MET A 78 -9.38 -0.58 -6.29
CA MET A 78 -9.82 -1.89 -6.75
C MET A 78 -8.63 -2.81 -7.05
N LEU A 79 -7.63 -2.32 -7.79
CA LEU A 79 -6.43 -3.08 -8.11
C LEU A 79 -5.67 -3.48 -6.84
N ASN A 80 -5.56 -2.59 -5.86
CA ASN A 80 -4.94 -2.90 -4.58
C ASN A 80 -5.69 -4.02 -3.85
N ALA A 81 -7.02 -3.97 -3.79
CA ALA A 81 -7.83 -5.03 -3.16
C ALA A 81 -7.64 -6.38 -3.87
N LEU A 82 -7.68 -6.39 -5.20
CA LEU A 82 -7.48 -7.60 -6.01
C LEU A 82 -6.07 -8.17 -5.84
N LEU A 83 -5.05 -7.31 -5.86
CA LEU A 83 -3.66 -7.69 -5.67
C LEU A 83 -3.43 -8.33 -4.30
N ASN A 84 -3.95 -7.72 -3.23
CA ASN A 84 -3.83 -8.25 -1.88
C ASN A 84 -4.58 -9.57 -1.71
N THR A 85 -5.74 -9.73 -2.36
CA THR A 85 -6.46 -11.00 -2.39
C THR A 85 -5.64 -12.08 -3.10
N ALA A 86 -5.10 -11.79 -4.28
CA ALA A 86 -4.26 -12.73 -5.04
C ALA A 86 -2.96 -13.07 -4.31
N SER A 87 -2.41 -12.12 -3.55
CA SER A 87 -1.21 -12.33 -2.72
C SER A 87 -1.46 -13.23 -1.51
N GLY A 88 -2.71 -13.41 -1.11
CA GLY A 88 -3.11 -14.31 -0.03
C GLY A 88 -3.31 -13.61 1.31
N ALA A 89 -3.71 -12.34 1.32
CA ALA A 89 -4.16 -11.67 2.53
C ALA A 89 -5.29 -12.47 3.19
N THR A 90 -5.29 -12.51 4.51
CA THR A 90 -6.28 -13.29 5.26
C THR A 90 -7.67 -12.68 5.15
N TRP A 91 -7.73 -11.37 5.06
CA TRP A 91 -8.94 -10.60 4.86
C TRP A 91 -8.64 -9.34 4.05
N VAL A 92 -9.51 -9.03 3.12
CA VAL A 92 -9.44 -7.82 2.30
C VAL A 92 -10.79 -7.14 2.33
N SER A 93 -10.79 -5.83 2.45
CA SER A 93 -12.00 -5.02 2.37
C SER A 93 -11.88 -4.01 1.24
N LEU A 94 -13.01 -3.74 0.61
CA LEU A 94 -13.19 -2.61 -0.28
C LEU A 94 -14.44 -1.87 0.15
N HIS A 95 -14.28 -0.63 0.57
CA HIS A 95 -15.36 0.23 1.02
C HIS A 95 -15.64 1.34 0.02
N HIS A 96 -16.88 1.76 -0.05
CA HIS A 96 -17.31 2.88 -0.85
C HIS A 96 -18.09 3.87 0.01
N GLY A 97 -17.60 5.10 0.10
CA GLY A 97 -18.29 6.17 0.81
C GLY A 97 -18.05 6.29 2.29
N GLY A 98 -16.98 5.71 2.83
CA GLY A 98 -16.65 5.67 4.25
C GLY A 98 -16.56 7.04 4.92
N GLY A 99 -17.66 7.57 5.47
CA GLY A 99 -17.73 8.73 6.34
C GLY A 99 -17.45 10.08 5.68
N VAL A 100 -16.42 10.17 4.87
CA VAL A 100 -16.08 11.36 4.08
C VAL A 100 -16.31 11.04 2.62
N GLY A 101 -17.09 11.89 1.96
CA GLY A 101 -17.39 11.72 0.54
C GLY A 101 -18.66 10.95 0.20
N MET A 102 -19.31 10.29 1.14
CA MET A 102 -20.66 9.67 0.99
C MET A 102 -20.91 9.02 -0.37
N GLY A 103 -20.04 8.09 -0.79
CA GLY A 103 -20.09 7.46 -2.12
C GLY A 103 -19.08 8.00 -3.13
N TYR A 104 -18.34 9.03 -2.79
CA TYR A 104 -17.25 9.59 -3.62
C TYR A 104 -15.87 9.08 -3.21
N SER A 105 -15.77 8.21 -2.22
CA SER A 105 -14.51 7.68 -1.72
C SER A 105 -14.51 6.16 -1.78
N GLN A 106 -13.42 5.58 -2.29
CA GLN A 106 -13.18 4.15 -2.24
C GLN A 106 -11.90 3.87 -1.46
N HIS A 107 -11.95 2.84 -0.62
CA HIS A 107 -10.89 2.47 0.30
C HIS A 107 -10.66 0.96 0.26
N ALA A 108 -9.41 0.53 0.07
CA ALA A 108 -9.01 -0.86 0.19
C ALA A 108 -8.19 -1.07 1.46
N GLY A 109 -8.56 -2.05 2.25
CA GLY A 109 -7.86 -2.45 3.47
C GLY A 109 -7.51 -3.93 3.44
N LEU A 110 -6.54 -4.34 4.24
CA LEU A 110 -6.14 -5.74 4.37
C LEU A 110 -5.81 -6.11 5.80
N VAL A 111 -5.93 -7.40 6.09
CA VAL A 111 -5.46 -8.04 7.31
C VAL A 111 -4.71 -9.31 6.95
N ILE A 112 -3.61 -9.57 7.65
CA ILE A 112 -2.86 -10.81 7.55
C ILE A 112 -2.63 -11.38 8.94
N VAL A 113 -2.68 -12.71 9.06
CA VAL A 113 -2.48 -13.42 10.32
C VAL A 113 -1.15 -14.15 10.29
N CYS A 114 -0.33 -13.88 11.29
CA CYS A 114 0.90 -14.60 11.61
C CYS A 114 0.55 -15.72 12.59
N ASP A 115 0.31 -16.93 12.08
CA ASP A 115 -0.13 -18.10 12.85
C ASP A 115 0.99 -19.12 13.14
N GLY A 116 2.22 -18.78 12.75
CA GLY A 116 3.39 -19.62 12.92
C GLY A 116 3.60 -20.64 11.80
N SER A 117 2.69 -20.78 10.84
CA SER A 117 2.82 -21.75 9.76
C SER A 117 3.75 -21.27 8.63
N GLU A 118 4.37 -22.20 7.90
CA GLU A 118 5.11 -21.89 6.66
C GLU A 118 4.21 -21.33 5.56
N ALA A 119 2.94 -21.70 5.57
CA ALA A 119 1.96 -21.15 4.65
C ALA A 119 1.72 -19.66 4.92
N ALA A 120 1.76 -19.22 6.19
CA ALA A 120 1.70 -17.83 6.56
C ALA A 120 2.96 -17.07 6.10
N ASP A 121 4.17 -17.63 6.24
CA ASP A 121 5.41 -17.01 5.75
C ASP A 121 5.30 -16.59 4.29
N ARG A 122 4.84 -17.50 3.42
CA ARG A 122 4.69 -17.22 1.99
C ARG A 122 3.66 -16.14 1.68
N ARG A 123 2.56 -16.09 2.44
CA ARG A 123 1.52 -15.07 2.29
C ARG A 123 1.99 -13.73 2.81
N ILE A 124 2.60 -13.69 4.00
CA ILE A 124 3.13 -12.49 4.63
C ILE A 124 4.13 -11.81 3.69
N ALA A 125 5.11 -12.56 3.19
CA ALA A 125 6.12 -12.03 2.28
C ALA A 125 5.50 -11.39 1.03
N ARG A 126 4.54 -12.07 0.39
CA ARG A 126 3.90 -11.54 -0.83
C ARG A 126 3.01 -10.33 -0.56
N VAL A 127 2.19 -10.39 0.48
CA VAL A 127 1.23 -9.32 0.76
C VAL A 127 1.94 -8.05 1.20
N LEU A 128 2.88 -8.17 2.14
CA LEU A 128 3.58 -7.00 2.68
C LEU A 128 4.60 -6.41 1.70
N TRP A 129 4.98 -7.14 0.66
CA TRP A 129 5.73 -6.61 -0.47
C TRP A 129 4.82 -5.95 -1.51
N ASN A 130 3.81 -6.67 -1.98
CA ASN A 130 2.96 -6.23 -3.09
C ASN A 130 2.08 -5.03 -2.74
N ASP A 131 1.61 -4.94 -1.51
CA ASP A 131 0.75 -3.84 -1.07
C ASP A 131 1.43 -2.47 -1.20
N PRO A 132 2.60 -2.21 -0.58
CA PRO A 132 3.31 -0.96 -0.79
C PRO A 132 3.82 -0.80 -2.23
N ALA A 133 4.24 -1.88 -2.90
CA ALA A 133 4.70 -1.81 -4.28
C ALA A 133 3.62 -1.27 -5.23
N SER A 134 2.35 -1.64 -5.05
CA SER A 134 1.26 -1.09 -5.85
C SER A 134 1.10 0.42 -5.66
N GLY A 135 1.30 0.92 -4.45
CA GLY A 135 1.29 2.34 -4.16
C GLY A 135 2.47 3.09 -4.80
N VAL A 136 3.66 2.49 -4.76
CA VAL A 136 4.86 3.04 -5.42
C VAL A 136 4.63 3.12 -6.93
N MET A 137 4.12 2.06 -7.57
CA MET A 137 3.83 2.06 -9.00
C MET A 137 2.80 3.12 -9.38
N ARG A 138 1.72 3.24 -8.59
CA ARG A 138 0.70 4.27 -8.79
C ARG A 138 1.29 5.67 -8.84
N HIS A 139 2.14 6.01 -7.88
CA HIS A 139 2.75 7.32 -7.80
C HIS A 139 3.88 7.52 -8.82
N ALA A 140 4.61 6.46 -9.18
CA ALA A 140 5.61 6.52 -10.24
C ALA A 140 4.96 6.79 -11.60
N ASP A 141 3.82 6.16 -11.90
CA ASP A 141 3.05 6.41 -13.11
C ASP A 141 2.51 7.85 -13.18
N ALA A 142 2.26 8.48 -12.06
CA ALA A 142 1.89 9.90 -11.97
C ALA A 142 3.09 10.86 -12.06
N GLY A 143 4.33 10.36 -12.13
CA GLY A 143 5.53 11.18 -12.30
C GLY A 143 6.16 11.69 -11.00
N TYR A 144 5.87 11.09 -9.84
CA TYR A 144 6.58 11.42 -8.60
C TYR A 144 8.00 10.85 -8.64
N GLU A 145 9.03 11.70 -8.71
CA GLU A 145 10.44 11.29 -8.76
C GLU A 145 10.82 10.36 -7.61
N ILE A 146 10.38 10.66 -6.39
CA ILE A 146 10.65 9.84 -5.22
C ILE A 146 10.09 8.41 -5.35
N ALA A 147 8.94 8.25 -6.01
CA ALA A 147 8.36 6.94 -6.27
C ALA A 147 9.12 6.19 -7.37
N ILE A 148 9.56 6.91 -8.40
CA ILE A 148 10.38 6.36 -9.49
C ILE A 148 11.72 5.86 -8.94
N ASP A 149 12.38 6.65 -8.11
CA ASP A 149 13.65 6.28 -7.50
C ASP A 149 13.49 5.06 -6.58
N CYS A 150 12.46 5.05 -5.72
CA CYS A 150 12.17 3.91 -4.87
C CYS A 150 11.88 2.64 -5.69
N ALA A 151 11.12 2.75 -6.75
CA ALA A 151 10.83 1.61 -7.62
C ALA A 151 12.11 1.02 -8.22
N ARG A 152 13.01 1.88 -8.71
CA ARG A 152 14.32 1.47 -9.25
C ARG A 152 15.21 0.82 -8.19
N GLU A 153 15.29 1.41 -7.00
CA GLU A 153 16.06 0.85 -5.87
C GLU A 153 15.57 -0.53 -5.44
N ASN A 154 14.27 -0.79 -5.57
CA ASN A 154 13.64 -2.05 -5.18
C ASN A 154 13.38 -3.01 -6.35
N GLY A 155 13.81 -2.67 -7.56
CA GLY A 155 13.70 -3.53 -8.73
C GLY A 155 12.26 -3.72 -9.22
N LEU A 156 11.39 -2.73 -9.01
CA LEU A 156 10.04 -2.73 -9.58
C LEU A 156 10.11 -2.38 -11.07
N ASP A 157 9.35 -3.12 -11.86
CA ASP A 157 9.19 -2.84 -13.29
C ASP A 157 8.24 -1.65 -13.49
N LEU A 158 8.70 -0.63 -14.18
CA LEU A 158 7.97 0.61 -14.45
C LEU A 158 7.76 0.82 -15.95
N PRO A 159 6.96 0.01 -16.62
CA PRO A 159 6.83 0.06 -18.07
C PRO A 159 6.33 1.41 -18.60
N MET A 160 5.55 2.15 -17.83
CA MET A 160 5.06 3.48 -18.24
C MET A 160 6.18 4.53 -18.19
N VAL A 161 7.00 4.51 -17.13
CA VAL A 161 8.14 5.42 -16.94
C VAL A 161 9.24 5.11 -17.94
N ASP A 162 9.64 3.83 -18.07
CA ASP A 162 10.77 3.39 -18.88
C ASP A 162 10.52 3.55 -20.39
N THR A 163 9.26 3.60 -20.82
CA THR A 163 8.88 3.89 -22.22
C THR A 163 8.74 5.38 -22.50
N GLY A 164 9.00 6.27 -21.54
CA GLY A 164 8.84 7.72 -21.68
C GLY A 164 7.39 8.16 -21.90
N ARG A 165 6.42 7.38 -21.43
CA ARG A 165 4.99 7.70 -21.50
C ARG A 165 4.51 8.52 -20.31
N VAL A 166 5.35 8.66 -19.30
CA VAL A 166 5.12 9.57 -18.17
C VAL A 166 5.82 10.88 -18.48
N PRO A 167 5.18 12.04 -18.24
CA PRO A 167 5.75 13.35 -18.52
C PRO A 167 7.03 13.65 -17.76
#